data_f8667fa5bdf76347a54446f021066a5e
#
_entry.id   f8667fa5bdf76347a54446f021066a5e
#
_cell.length_a   1.000
_cell.length_b   1.000
_cell.length_c   1.000
_cell.angle_alpha   90.00
_cell.angle_beta   90.00
_cell.angle_gamma   90.00
#
_symmetry.space_group_name_H-M   'P 1'
#
loop_
_entity.id
_entity.type
_entity.pdbx_description
1 polymer ?
#
loop_
_entity_poly.entity_id
_entity_poly.type
_entity_poly.pdbx_seq_one_letter_code
_entity_poly.pdbx_strand_id
1 'polypeptide(L)'
;MLDTLSEKANNLPLLPGVYIMLDEHGEVIYVGKAKKLKNRVTSYFHGEHLPKVAAMVEKVRDFNVIVAGSEFEALVLENSLIKRHKPKYNILLKDDKGYPFVRVDVKSEYPRMSLINRSAKDGARYFGPFGGRGQTYGIIETISRALLLPTCAKKFPRDIGKERPCLNYQMGNCAGWCRGVPDAEEYRRRMAQAMLILEGKSAE
;
A
#
# COMPACT_ATOMS: atom_id res chain seq x y z
N MET A 1 12.25 6.24 -31.16
CA MET A 1 12.20 6.44 -29.68
C MET A 1 11.01 5.73 -29.05
N LEU A 2 9.75 5.96 -29.46
CA LEU A 2 8.59 5.22 -28.94
C LEU A 2 8.68 3.72 -29.26
N ASP A 3 9.16 3.35 -30.45
CA ASP A 3 9.35 1.95 -30.85
C ASP A 3 10.34 1.22 -29.92
N THR A 4 11.44 1.88 -29.55
CA THR A 4 12.43 1.33 -28.61
C THR A 4 11.86 1.13 -27.20
N LEU A 5 11.02 2.05 -26.72
CA LEU A 5 10.34 1.91 -25.42
C LEU A 5 9.27 0.81 -25.47
N SER A 6 8.56 0.69 -26.59
CA SER A 6 7.59 -0.38 -26.81
C SER A 6 8.27 -1.75 -26.85
N GLU A 7 9.41 -1.90 -27.53
CA GLU A 7 10.20 -3.13 -27.53
C GLU A 7 10.71 -3.48 -26.12
N LYS A 8 11.26 -2.50 -25.38
CA LYS A 8 11.68 -2.66 -23.98
C LYS A 8 10.52 -3.14 -23.11
N ALA A 9 9.31 -2.56 -23.28
CA ALA A 9 8.11 -2.95 -22.55
C ALA A 9 7.64 -4.37 -22.89
N ASN A 10 7.74 -4.77 -24.15
CA ASN A 10 7.36 -6.11 -24.60
C ASN A 10 8.28 -7.23 -24.07
N ASN A 11 9.48 -6.89 -23.64
CA ASN A 11 10.43 -7.84 -23.02
C ASN A 11 10.28 -7.94 -21.50
N LEU A 12 9.35 -7.20 -20.88
CA LEU A 12 9.10 -7.28 -19.46
C LEU A 12 8.41 -8.60 -19.04
N PRO A 13 8.63 -9.06 -17.79
CA PRO A 13 7.98 -10.25 -17.27
C PRO A 13 6.48 -10.02 -17.01
N LEU A 14 5.71 -11.10 -17.07
CA LEU A 14 4.28 -11.14 -16.67
C LEU A 14 4.14 -11.32 -15.15
N LEU A 15 4.95 -10.61 -14.38
CA LEU A 15 4.99 -10.65 -12.90
C LEU A 15 4.49 -9.34 -12.32
N PRO A 16 4.04 -9.34 -11.05
CA PRO A 16 3.71 -8.11 -10.34
C PRO A 16 4.96 -7.26 -10.11
N GLY A 17 4.77 -5.95 -10.01
CA GLY A 17 5.88 -5.05 -9.74
C GLY A 17 5.51 -3.58 -9.89
N VAL A 18 6.54 -2.74 -9.81
CA VAL A 18 6.44 -1.29 -9.95
C VAL A 18 7.24 -0.85 -11.16
N TYR A 19 6.70 0.09 -11.91
CA TYR A 19 7.38 0.75 -13.02
C TYR A 19 7.56 2.24 -12.70
N ILE A 20 8.70 2.79 -13.12
CA ILE A 20 9.17 4.13 -12.79
C ILE A 20 9.48 4.81 -14.12
N MET A 21 8.67 5.79 -14.52
CA MET A 21 8.83 6.54 -15.77
C MET A 21 9.79 7.70 -15.56
N LEU A 22 10.72 7.87 -16.49
CA LEU A 22 11.77 8.87 -16.47
C LEU A 22 11.62 9.82 -17.66
N ASP A 23 11.94 11.10 -17.44
CA ASP A 23 12.03 12.11 -18.50
C ASP A 23 13.42 12.16 -19.15
N GLU A 24 13.64 13.21 -19.97
CA GLU A 24 14.88 13.43 -20.71
C GLU A 24 16.10 13.76 -19.81
N HIS A 25 15.85 14.18 -18.57
CA HIS A 25 16.87 14.44 -17.57
C HIS A 25 17.12 13.26 -16.64
N GLY A 26 16.40 12.14 -16.82
CA GLY A 26 16.43 10.98 -15.94
C GLY A 26 15.65 11.18 -14.63
N GLU A 27 14.85 12.25 -14.54
CA GLU A 27 14.01 12.49 -13.37
C GLU A 27 12.77 11.60 -13.36
N VAL A 28 12.38 11.17 -12.16
CA VAL A 28 11.18 10.33 -11.97
C VAL A 28 9.93 11.20 -12.11
N ILE A 29 9.18 11.01 -13.19
CA ILE A 29 7.97 11.77 -13.47
C ILE A 29 6.68 11.03 -13.12
N TYR A 30 6.72 9.69 -13.06
CA TYR A 30 5.59 8.86 -12.66
C TYR A 30 6.07 7.52 -12.08
N VAL A 31 5.36 7.02 -11.09
CA VAL A 31 5.53 5.68 -10.53
C VAL A 31 4.17 4.99 -10.53
N GLY A 32 4.12 3.73 -10.95
CA GLY A 32 2.90 2.94 -10.94
C GLY A 32 3.15 1.46 -10.68
N LYS A 33 2.16 0.78 -10.10
CA LYS A 33 2.19 -0.67 -9.90
C LYS A 33 1.46 -1.41 -11.01
N ALA A 34 1.82 -2.67 -11.19
CA ALA A 34 1.17 -3.58 -12.11
C ALA A 34 1.02 -4.98 -11.50
N LYS A 35 -0.07 -5.67 -11.83
CA LYS A 35 -0.21 -7.13 -11.62
C LYS A 35 0.65 -7.92 -12.60
N LYS A 36 0.80 -7.41 -13.81
CA LYS A 36 1.61 -7.93 -14.91
C LYS A 36 2.34 -6.75 -15.54
N LEU A 37 3.62 -6.57 -15.22
CA LEU A 37 4.43 -5.45 -15.68
C LEU A 37 4.36 -5.28 -17.19
N LYS A 38 4.60 -6.35 -17.96
CA LYS A 38 4.53 -6.33 -19.42
C LYS A 38 3.23 -5.68 -19.92
N ASN A 39 2.08 -6.22 -19.52
CA ASN A 39 0.79 -5.76 -20.04
C ASN A 39 0.53 -4.30 -19.69
N ARG A 40 0.89 -3.88 -18.47
CA ARG A 40 0.63 -2.53 -18.00
C ARG A 40 1.55 -1.51 -18.65
N VAL A 41 2.85 -1.80 -18.74
CA VAL A 41 3.81 -0.85 -19.32
C VAL A 41 3.62 -0.75 -20.82
N THR A 42 3.40 -1.86 -21.53
CA THR A 42 3.10 -1.85 -22.96
C THR A 42 1.86 -1.02 -23.29
N SER A 43 0.82 -1.04 -22.43
CA SER A 43 -0.40 -0.27 -22.65
C SER A 43 -0.20 1.24 -22.72
N TYR A 44 0.90 1.78 -22.20
CA TYR A 44 1.21 3.21 -22.33
C TYR A 44 1.76 3.60 -23.71
N PHE A 45 2.31 2.66 -24.45
CA PHE A 45 2.92 2.90 -25.75
C PHE A 45 2.02 2.49 -26.91
N HIS A 46 0.78 2.00 -26.60
CA HIS A 46 -0.20 1.58 -27.60
C HIS A 46 -1.57 2.20 -27.30
N GLY A 47 -2.29 2.60 -28.35
CA GLY A 47 -3.66 3.08 -28.29
C GLY A 47 -3.81 4.55 -27.87
N GLU A 48 -5.06 4.97 -27.73
CA GLU A 48 -5.42 6.32 -27.29
C GLU A 48 -5.46 6.41 -25.77
N HIS A 49 -5.03 7.54 -25.24
CA HIS A 49 -5.00 7.83 -23.81
C HIS A 49 -5.83 9.05 -23.46
N LEU A 50 -6.34 9.07 -22.22
CA LEU A 50 -6.91 10.30 -21.67
C LEU A 50 -5.86 11.42 -21.70
N PRO A 51 -6.26 12.71 -21.89
CA PRO A 51 -5.35 13.83 -22.08
C PRO A 51 -4.23 13.93 -21.03
N LYS A 52 -4.55 13.67 -19.75
CA LYS A 52 -3.57 13.69 -18.65
C LYS A 52 -2.50 12.59 -18.79
N VAL A 53 -2.89 11.39 -19.24
CA VAL A 53 -1.98 10.26 -19.45
C VAL A 53 -1.16 10.48 -20.71
N ALA A 54 -1.77 10.95 -21.79
CA ALA A 54 -1.08 11.30 -23.03
C ALA A 54 0.04 12.32 -22.79
N ALA A 55 -0.23 13.39 -22.04
CA ALA A 55 0.75 14.41 -21.67
C ALA A 55 1.91 13.85 -20.82
N MET A 56 1.66 12.82 -20.00
CA MET A 56 2.72 12.11 -19.29
C MET A 56 3.56 11.28 -20.24
N VAL A 57 2.92 10.44 -21.09
CA VAL A 57 3.60 9.53 -22.03
C VAL A 57 4.48 10.31 -23.00
N GLU A 58 4.05 11.47 -23.46
CA GLU A 58 4.84 12.38 -24.31
C GLU A 58 6.17 12.78 -23.70
N LYS A 59 6.24 12.87 -22.35
CA LYS A 59 7.46 13.24 -21.61
C LYS A 59 8.34 12.06 -21.25
N VAL A 60 7.84 10.83 -21.34
CA VAL A 60 8.62 9.63 -21.02
C VAL A 60 9.75 9.45 -22.05
N ARG A 61 10.96 9.26 -21.56
CA ARG A 61 12.15 8.95 -22.38
C ARG A 61 12.75 7.61 -22.02
N ASP A 62 12.56 7.15 -20.80
CA ASP A 62 12.94 5.81 -20.34
C ASP A 62 12.05 5.36 -19.20
N PHE A 63 12.15 4.09 -18.82
CA PHE A 63 11.51 3.56 -17.63
C PHE A 63 12.35 2.45 -17.00
N ASN A 64 12.25 2.34 -15.69
CA ASN A 64 12.79 1.23 -14.90
C ASN A 64 11.65 0.41 -14.30
N VAL A 65 11.92 -0.86 -13.98
CA VAL A 65 10.97 -1.72 -13.30
C VAL A 65 11.62 -2.42 -12.11
N ILE A 66 10.80 -2.67 -11.09
CA ILE A 66 11.16 -3.50 -9.94
C ILE A 66 10.12 -4.60 -9.86
N VAL A 67 10.54 -5.85 -10.04
CA VAL A 67 9.67 -7.02 -9.88
C VAL A 67 9.41 -7.23 -8.40
N ALA A 68 8.15 -7.46 -8.04
CA ALA A 68 7.73 -7.75 -6.68
C ALA A 68 7.24 -9.20 -6.55
N GLY A 69 7.37 -9.79 -5.37
CA GLY A 69 6.91 -11.16 -5.09
C GLY A 69 5.38 -11.27 -5.02
N SER A 70 4.66 -10.14 -4.85
CA SER A 70 3.21 -10.09 -4.76
C SER A 70 2.64 -8.74 -5.20
N GLU A 71 1.33 -8.69 -5.49
CA GLU A 71 0.62 -7.42 -5.74
C GLU A 71 0.63 -6.50 -4.51
N PHE A 72 0.65 -7.07 -3.32
CA PHE A 72 0.71 -6.34 -2.07
C PHE A 72 2.08 -5.66 -1.91
N GLU A 73 3.17 -6.38 -2.15
CA GLU A 73 4.54 -5.83 -2.14
C GLU A 73 4.68 -4.71 -3.18
N ALA A 74 4.19 -4.93 -4.40
CA ALA A 74 4.18 -3.90 -5.44
C ALA A 74 3.43 -2.63 -5.00
N LEU A 75 2.32 -2.76 -4.26
CA LEU A 75 1.54 -1.64 -3.76
C LEU A 75 2.29 -0.84 -2.68
N VAL A 76 2.93 -1.54 -1.73
CA VAL A 76 3.74 -0.91 -0.67
C VAL A 76 4.94 -0.19 -1.28
N LEU A 77 5.61 -0.84 -2.23
CA LEU A 77 6.76 -0.28 -2.94
C LEU A 77 6.39 0.96 -3.77
N GLU A 78 5.29 0.90 -4.54
CA GLU A 78 4.74 2.06 -5.28
C GLU A 78 4.56 3.25 -4.34
N ASN A 79 3.91 3.04 -3.19
CA ASN A 79 3.65 4.10 -2.24
C ASN A 79 4.93 4.70 -1.64
N SER A 80 5.91 3.87 -1.32
CA SER A 80 7.22 4.29 -0.81
C SER A 80 7.96 5.14 -1.85
N LEU A 81 8.00 4.70 -3.11
CA LEU A 81 8.66 5.42 -4.20
C LEU A 81 7.96 6.74 -4.53
N ILE A 82 6.62 6.80 -4.51
CA ILE A 82 5.87 8.05 -4.70
C ILE A 82 6.20 9.05 -3.58
N LYS A 83 6.27 8.61 -2.33
CA LYS A 83 6.65 9.47 -1.20
C LYS A 83 8.07 10.00 -1.32
N ARG A 84 9.00 9.15 -1.76
CA ARG A 84 10.42 9.48 -1.93
C ARG A 84 10.64 10.47 -3.06
N HIS A 85 10.09 10.20 -4.24
CA HIS A 85 10.36 10.95 -5.47
C HIS A 85 9.37 12.10 -5.70
N LYS A 86 8.16 12.05 -5.09
CA LYS A 86 7.07 13.02 -5.28
C LYS A 86 6.80 13.34 -6.75
N PRO A 87 6.62 12.32 -7.62
CA PRO A 87 6.60 12.51 -9.06
C PRO A 87 5.44 13.40 -9.49
N LYS A 88 5.71 14.34 -10.40
CA LYS A 88 4.75 15.34 -10.89
C LYS A 88 3.41 14.73 -11.33
N TYR A 89 3.45 13.69 -12.13
CA TYR A 89 2.23 13.08 -12.68
C TYR A 89 1.48 12.20 -11.69
N ASN A 90 2.12 11.67 -10.65
CA ASN A 90 1.39 11.01 -9.57
C ASN A 90 0.52 12.00 -8.79
N ILE A 91 1.00 13.22 -8.57
CA ILE A 91 0.24 14.29 -7.89
C ILE A 91 -0.92 14.70 -8.79
N LEU A 92 -0.65 15.07 -10.05
CA LEU A 92 -1.65 15.55 -11.00
C LEU A 92 -2.75 14.52 -11.32
N LEU A 93 -2.43 13.22 -11.32
CA LEU A 93 -3.41 12.16 -11.58
C LEU A 93 -4.23 11.78 -10.33
N LYS A 94 -3.75 12.12 -9.11
CA LYS A 94 -4.41 11.82 -7.83
C LYS A 94 -5.30 12.94 -7.29
N ASP A 95 -5.14 14.17 -7.75
CA ASP A 95 -5.82 15.36 -7.20
C ASP A 95 -7.36 15.30 -7.21
N ASP A 96 -7.97 14.47 -8.05
CA ASP A 96 -9.44 14.40 -8.19
C ASP A 96 -10.11 13.37 -7.22
N LYS A 97 -9.34 12.61 -6.39
CA LYS A 97 -9.93 11.59 -5.51
C LYS A 97 -9.29 11.62 -4.13
N GLY A 98 -10.08 11.94 -3.12
CA GLY A 98 -9.70 11.81 -1.71
C GLY A 98 -9.40 10.35 -1.36
N TYR A 99 -8.15 9.90 -1.56
CA TYR A 99 -7.72 8.56 -1.21
C TYR A 99 -7.64 8.39 0.31
N PRO A 100 -8.16 7.30 0.86
CA PRO A 100 -8.13 7.04 2.29
C PRO A 100 -6.73 6.72 2.80
N PHE A 101 -6.57 6.95 4.11
CA PHE A 101 -5.37 6.63 4.88
C PHE A 101 -5.64 5.50 5.84
N VAL A 102 -4.59 4.79 6.27
CA VAL A 102 -4.61 3.95 7.46
C VAL A 102 -4.21 4.80 8.65
N ARG A 103 -5.10 4.94 9.64
CA ARG A 103 -4.85 5.63 10.91
C ARG A 103 -4.56 4.61 12.00
N VAL A 104 -3.52 4.85 12.80
CA VAL A 104 -3.18 4.07 13.99
C VAL A 104 -3.10 5.02 15.20
N ASP A 105 -3.94 4.79 16.20
CA ASP A 105 -3.91 5.55 17.46
C ASP A 105 -2.84 4.98 18.38
N VAL A 106 -1.63 5.51 18.24
CA VAL A 106 -0.45 5.04 19.00
C VAL A 106 -0.50 5.34 20.50
N LYS A 107 -1.45 6.18 20.95
CA LYS A 107 -1.65 6.47 22.37
C LYS A 107 -2.47 5.40 23.07
N SER A 108 -3.23 4.60 22.30
CA SER A 108 -4.02 3.50 22.86
C SER A 108 -3.09 2.37 23.34
N GLU A 109 -3.44 1.72 24.43
CA GLU A 109 -2.77 0.50 24.88
C GLU A 109 -2.89 -0.64 23.86
N TYR A 110 -4.02 -0.69 23.16
CA TYR A 110 -4.31 -1.62 22.08
C TYR A 110 -4.62 -0.85 20.77
N PRO A 111 -3.60 -0.28 20.11
CA PRO A 111 -3.82 0.51 18.90
C PRO A 111 -4.44 -0.35 17.79
N ARG A 112 -5.27 0.27 16.95
CA ARG A 112 -5.88 -0.40 15.80
C ARG A 112 -5.63 0.35 14.51
N MET A 113 -5.50 -0.41 13.43
CA MET A 113 -5.54 0.13 12.09
C MET A 113 -6.99 0.46 11.72
N SER A 114 -7.25 1.67 11.31
CA SER A 114 -8.56 2.12 10.84
C SER A 114 -8.45 2.89 9.54
N LEU A 115 -9.45 2.74 8.67
CA LEU A 115 -9.51 3.45 7.40
C LEU A 115 -10.18 4.81 7.63
N ILE A 116 -9.51 5.90 7.21
CA ILE A 116 -10.02 7.26 7.34
C ILE A 116 -9.78 8.05 6.04
N ASN A 117 -10.71 8.94 5.68
CA ASN A 117 -10.63 9.68 4.41
C ASN A 117 -9.74 10.94 4.48
N ARG A 118 -9.46 11.45 5.69
CA ARG A 118 -8.62 12.66 5.87
C ARG A 118 -7.71 12.47 7.07
N SER A 119 -6.46 12.92 6.96
CA SER A 119 -5.56 13.00 8.12
C SER A 119 -5.94 14.18 9.02
N ALA A 120 -5.69 14.02 10.32
CA ALA A 120 -5.90 15.05 11.33
C ALA A 120 -4.67 15.22 12.22
N LYS A 121 -4.54 16.36 12.89
CA LYS A 121 -3.47 16.60 13.89
C LYS A 121 -3.93 16.15 15.27
N ASP A 122 -4.19 14.85 15.44
CA ASP A 122 -4.71 14.25 16.68
C ASP A 122 -3.66 13.43 17.45
N GLY A 123 -2.43 13.41 16.94
CA GLY A 123 -1.31 12.64 17.51
C GLY A 123 -1.33 11.16 17.13
N ALA A 124 -2.27 10.70 16.30
CA ALA A 124 -2.24 9.39 15.68
C ALA A 124 -1.23 9.36 14.52
N ARG A 125 -0.80 8.17 14.12
CA ARG A 125 0.01 7.98 12.92
C ARG A 125 -0.89 7.70 11.72
N TYR A 126 -0.53 8.29 10.58
CA TYR A 126 -1.25 8.16 9.32
C TYR A 126 -0.32 7.61 8.24
N PHE A 127 -0.80 6.58 7.55
CA PHE A 127 -0.05 5.89 6.51
C PHE A 127 -0.84 5.91 5.20
N GLY A 128 -0.17 6.06 4.09
CA GLY A 128 -0.82 6.16 2.78
C GLY A 128 -0.62 7.53 2.13
N PRO A 129 -1.52 7.91 1.22
CA PRO A 129 -2.63 7.10 0.68
C PRO A 129 -2.15 5.92 -0.16
N PHE A 130 -2.82 4.76 -0.04
CA PHE A 130 -2.47 3.53 -0.78
C PHE A 130 -3.33 3.29 -2.02
N GLY A 131 -4.18 4.22 -2.39
CA GLY A 131 -5.14 4.09 -3.47
C GLY A 131 -6.58 4.10 -2.97
N GLY A 132 -7.51 3.46 -3.71
CA GLY A 132 -8.92 3.48 -3.38
C GLY A 132 -9.26 2.75 -2.06
N ARG A 133 -10.51 2.97 -1.57
CA ARG A 133 -11.00 2.42 -0.29
C ARG A 133 -10.83 0.91 -0.19
N GLY A 134 -11.16 0.15 -1.25
CA GLY A 134 -11.02 -1.31 -1.27
C GLY A 134 -9.56 -1.76 -1.15
N GLN A 135 -8.64 -1.09 -1.82
CA GLN A 135 -7.20 -1.39 -1.73
C GLN A 135 -6.65 -1.12 -0.33
N THR A 136 -6.99 0.04 0.24
CA THR A 136 -6.54 0.40 1.61
C THR A 136 -7.12 -0.56 2.66
N TYR A 137 -8.38 -0.98 2.50
CA TYR A 137 -8.99 -1.99 3.37
C TYR A 137 -8.30 -3.35 3.24
N GLY A 138 -8.01 -3.79 2.01
CA GLY A 138 -7.27 -5.03 1.75
C GLY A 138 -5.87 -5.05 2.39
N ILE A 139 -5.18 -3.91 2.44
CA ILE A 139 -3.91 -3.77 3.16
C ILE A 139 -4.11 -4.03 4.65
N ILE A 140 -5.10 -3.37 5.27
CA ILE A 140 -5.41 -3.56 6.70
C ILE A 140 -5.70 -5.03 6.99
N GLU A 141 -6.53 -5.69 6.18
CA GLU A 141 -6.85 -7.11 6.35
C GLU A 141 -5.62 -8.01 6.21
N THR A 142 -4.80 -7.79 5.17
CA THR A 142 -3.61 -8.59 4.90
C THR A 142 -2.61 -8.49 6.05
N ILE A 143 -2.29 -7.28 6.49
CA ILE A 143 -1.37 -7.06 7.62
C ILE A 143 -1.95 -7.63 8.92
N SER A 144 -3.25 -7.39 9.18
CA SER A 144 -3.89 -7.91 10.38
C SER A 144 -3.85 -9.42 10.44
N ARG A 145 -4.08 -10.10 9.33
CA ARG A 145 -4.04 -11.56 9.24
C ARG A 145 -2.62 -12.09 9.39
N ALA A 146 -1.64 -11.50 8.72
CA ALA A 146 -0.23 -11.90 8.80
C ALA A 146 0.35 -11.78 10.21
N LEU A 147 -0.04 -10.72 10.94
CA LEU A 147 0.42 -10.43 12.29
C LEU A 147 -0.58 -10.89 13.39
N LEU A 148 -1.61 -11.64 13.01
CA LEU A 148 -2.66 -12.15 13.90
C LEU A 148 -3.32 -11.05 14.76
N LEU A 149 -3.43 -9.84 14.21
CA LEU A 149 -4.09 -8.70 14.85
C LEU A 149 -5.62 -8.80 14.73
N PRO A 150 -6.39 -8.21 15.67
CA PRO A 150 -7.83 -8.35 15.67
C PRO A 150 -8.48 -7.45 14.60
N THR A 151 -9.39 -8.03 13.81
CA THR A 151 -10.28 -7.33 12.88
C THR A 151 -11.71 -7.21 13.38
N CYS A 152 -12.03 -7.79 14.56
CA CYS A 152 -13.36 -7.78 15.17
C CYS A 152 -13.69 -6.42 15.83
N ALA A 153 -14.98 -6.21 16.16
CA ALA A 153 -15.47 -4.99 16.80
C ALA A 153 -15.21 -4.89 18.32
N LYS A 154 -14.62 -5.93 18.94
CA LYS A 154 -14.32 -5.92 20.39
C LYS A 154 -13.36 -4.79 20.74
N LYS A 155 -13.59 -4.11 21.85
CA LYS A 155 -12.79 -2.98 22.34
C LYS A 155 -11.88 -3.44 23.49
N PHE A 156 -10.58 -3.31 23.34
CA PHE A 156 -9.60 -3.67 24.37
C PHE A 156 -9.14 -2.43 25.15
N PRO A 157 -8.85 -2.55 26.46
CA PRO A 157 -8.88 -3.77 27.30
C PRO A 157 -10.28 -4.18 27.77
N ARG A 158 -11.32 -3.35 27.55
CA ARG A 158 -12.67 -3.49 28.13
C ARG A 158 -13.29 -4.88 27.94
N ASP A 159 -13.10 -5.49 26.77
CA ASP A 159 -13.79 -6.73 26.38
C ASP A 159 -12.90 -7.98 26.58
N ILE A 160 -11.74 -7.83 27.22
CA ILE A 160 -10.87 -8.97 27.57
C ILE A 160 -11.56 -9.83 28.63
N GLY A 161 -11.61 -11.14 28.38
CA GLY A 161 -12.17 -12.12 29.30
C GLY A 161 -13.71 -12.17 29.38
N LYS A 162 -14.42 -11.27 28.68
CA LYS A 162 -15.90 -11.19 28.81
C LYS A 162 -16.66 -12.13 27.88
N GLU A 163 -16.11 -12.46 26.73
CA GLU A 163 -16.79 -13.23 25.71
C GLU A 163 -15.90 -14.29 25.09
N ARG A 164 -16.54 -15.30 24.50
CA ARG A 164 -15.81 -16.32 23.74
C ARG A 164 -15.05 -15.71 22.57
N PRO A 165 -13.88 -16.26 22.20
CA PRO A 165 -13.15 -15.87 21.01
C PRO A 165 -14.02 -16.06 19.76
N CYS A 166 -13.88 -15.13 18.80
CA CYS A 166 -14.63 -15.18 17.55
C CYS A 166 -14.02 -16.21 16.56
N LEU A 167 -14.72 -16.41 15.44
CA LEU A 167 -14.30 -17.34 14.39
C LEU A 167 -12.88 -17.08 13.87
N ASN A 168 -12.43 -15.81 13.80
CA ASN A 168 -11.06 -15.48 13.38
C ASN A 168 -9.98 -16.12 14.26
N TYR A 169 -10.22 -16.25 15.56
CA TYR A 169 -9.33 -16.98 16.46
C TYR A 169 -9.33 -18.48 16.14
N GLN A 170 -10.50 -19.08 15.93
CA GLN A 170 -10.63 -20.50 15.63
C GLN A 170 -9.96 -20.86 14.30
N MET A 171 -10.03 -19.97 13.31
CA MET A 171 -9.38 -20.14 12.00
C MET A 171 -7.89 -19.79 11.98
N GLY A 172 -7.28 -19.43 13.10
CA GLY A 172 -5.87 -19.03 13.16
C GLY A 172 -5.56 -17.65 12.55
N ASN A 173 -6.56 -16.81 12.29
CA ASN A 173 -6.38 -15.46 11.72
C ASN A 173 -6.22 -14.36 12.79
N CYS A 174 -6.27 -14.70 14.08
CA CYS A 174 -6.12 -13.79 15.20
C CYS A 174 -5.51 -14.54 16.39
N ALA A 175 -4.63 -13.90 17.14
CA ALA A 175 -4.00 -14.50 18.32
C ALA A 175 -4.94 -14.67 19.53
N GLY A 176 -6.18 -14.16 19.45
CA GLY A 176 -7.14 -14.29 20.53
C GLY A 176 -6.98 -13.25 21.65
N TRP A 177 -6.62 -12.03 21.32
CA TRP A 177 -6.39 -10.91 22.23
C TRP A 177 -7.52 -10.69 23.24
N CYS A 178 -8.75 -11.01 22.87
CA CYS A 178 -9.90 -11.00 23.79
C CYS A 178 -9.82 -12.00 24.95
N ARG A 179 -8.83 -12.92 24.95
CA ARG A 179 -8.59 -13.88 26.04
C ARG A 179 -7.62 -13.33 27.11
N GLY A 180 -6.95 -12.21 26.83
CA GLY A 180 -5.88 -11.67 27.67
C GLY A 180 -4.52 -12.40 27.54
N VAL A 181 -4.44 -13.35 26.62
CA VAL A 181 -3.19 -14.06 26.24
C VAL A 181 -3.18 -14.18 24.72
N PRO A 182 -2.21 -13.63 24.01
CA PRO A 182 -1.04 -12.86 24.50
C PRO A 182 -1.38 -11.52 25.15
N ASP A 183 -0.40 -10.91 25.81
CA ASP A 183 -0.56 -9.67 26.58
C ASP A 183 -0.48 -8.38 25.73
N ALA A 184 -0.59 -7.22 26.38
CA ALA A 184 -0.56 -5.91 25.72
C ALA A 184 0.81 -5.56 25.12
N GLU A 185 1.91 -6.11 25.68
CA GLU A 185 3.26 -5.85 25.14
C GLU A 185 3.47 -6.54 23.81
N GLU A 186 3.09 -7.81 23.71
CA GLU A 186 3.12 -8.57 22.45
C GLU A 186 2.18 -7.92 21.41
N TYR A 187 1.01 -7.43 21.83
CA TYR A 187 0.13 -6.69 20.94
C TYR A 187 0.81 -5.47 20.34
N ARG A 188 1.44 -4.64 21.16
CA ARG A 188 2.16 -3.43 20.71
C ARG A 188 3.34 -3.77 19.81
N ARG A 189 4.07 -4.84 20.09
CA ARG A 189 5.16 -5.33 19.26
C ARG A 189 4.67 -5.65 17.85
N ARG A 190 3.59 -6.41 17.72
CA ARG A 190 2.99 -6.74 16.41
C ARG A 190 2.43 -5.51 15.70
N MET A 191 1.84 -4.59 16.43
CA MET A 191 1.38 -3.33 15.83
C MET A 191 2.55 -2.45 15.35
N ALA A 192 3.68 -2.46 16.05
CA ALA A 192 4.90 -1.80 15.57
C ALA A 192 5.41 -2.39 14.26
N GLN A 193 5.41 -3.73 14.14
CA GLN A 193 5.72 -4.41 12.87
C GLN A 193 4.73 -4.01 11.76
N ALA A 194 3.42 -3.95 12.07
CA ALA A 194 2.41 -3.48 11.11
C ALA A 194 2.71 -2.08 10.59
N MET A 195 3.13 -1.17 11.48
CA MET A 195 3.49 0.20 11.11
C MET A 195 4.75 0.25 10.24
N LEU A 196 5.76 -0.60 10.47
CA LEU A 196 6.94 -0.70 9.60
C LEU A 196 6.56 -1.15 8.20
N ILE A 197 5.71 -2.18 8.09
CA ILE A 197 5.19 -2.65 6.79
C ILE A 197 4.45 -1.51 6.07
N LEU A 198 3.59 -0.76 6.77
CA LEU A 198 2.87 0.40 6.20
C LEU A 198 3.82 1.54 5.75
N GLU A 199 5.02 1.62 6.30
CA GLU A 199 6.07 2.57 5.89
C GLU A 199 6.90 2.07 4.69
N GLY A 200 6.75 0.81 4.30
CA GLY A 200 7.59 0.17 3.28
C GLY A 200 8.99 -0.15 3.77
N LYS A 201 9.16 -0.35 5.06
CA LYS A 201 10.41 -0.78 5.69
C LYS A 201 10.34 -2.27 5.96
N SER A 202 11.40 -3.02 5.64
CA SER A 202 11.56 -4.40 6.07
C SER A 202 11.67 -4.42 7.60
N ALA A 203 11.02 -5.39 8.25
CA ALA A 203 11.41 -5.78 9.60
C ALA A 203 12.71 -6.59 9.43
N GLU A 204 13.85 -6.05 9.90
CA GLU A 204 15.07 -6.82 10.11
C GLU A 204 14.88 -7.83 11.24
#